data_8639406a34d1122e18160da751e7cc39
#
_entry.id   8639406a34d1122e18160da751e7cc39
#
_cell.length_a   1.000
_cell.length_b   1.000
_cell.length_c   1.000
_cell.angle_alpha   90.00
_cell.angle_beta   90.00
_cell.angle_gamma   90.00
#
_symmetry.space_group_name_H-M   'P 1'
#
loop_
_entity.id
_entity.type
_entity.pdbx_description
1 polymer ?
#
loop_
_entity_poly.entity_id
_entity_poly.type
_entity_poly.pdbx_seq_one_letter_code
_entity_poly.pdbx_strand_id
1 'polypeptide(L)'
;MGKFTDYQANVPERTADSVRQEAETSFWLVVAASLNQTSDFYRTLFAGMSAENVLENLSGINGQAFQIVQFMTSYYDDHDTMPSEQAFKDRFRDKPVKAREGYSKTELTSHCDKVITCAKRFGYLRTLTEMAKHVIADGITATDAQSIYKMSSEGIPDQIEMDPLEELKRRKEAGGYRVFVEELDKNCRGIKKGSVATIAAYAGGFKTCWAINIALRNALEKKHIVYISFEVDKAQLYARLYSALSRCPESPLSKNDAIPFEAVFHQIMSPKQQEDLENVIVPFYNQNVKPYLTLLDESDIAPTDMDEDELTQLLYRIDDQRPIDVLVVDHIGMTKFYRAHGKNKGVARDEFSQINNYVSYFRSKAVNFRIGADGCPREIGVLLLCQINRQGYERALKDSQNNDTKDEANSHHGRYTLTSLAEANEVEKASSYVFTIFANRESNTAFIQLLKNRNGAPLEDGVCTPIEPEYSRFGDLTIVPEDALYADLGKTTTIQANTFGDNIESDLDTGNLLSYVLTDDMTFTDTHL
;
A
#
# COMPACT_ATOMS: atom_id res chain seq x y z
N MET A 1 -39.10 5.38 4.75
CA MET A 1 -39.13 4.11 5.53
C MET A 1 -39.51 2.99 4.59
N GLY A 2 -38.54 2.35 3.97
CA GLY A 2 -38.65 1.20 3.07
C GLY A 2 -38.10 -0.03 3.79
N LYS A 3 -38.88 -1.09 3.77
CA LYS A 3 -38.68 -2.34 4.49
C LYS A 3 -37.37 -3.04 4.10
N PHE A 4 -36.41 -3.13 5.03
CA PHE A 4 -35.38 -4.16 5.04
C PHE A 4 -35.98 -5.43 5.68
N THR A 5 -36.63 -6.24 4.88
CA THR A 5 -37.03 -7.60 5.27
C THR A 5 -36.84 -8.47 4.04
N ASP A 6 -36.27 -9.66 4.28
CA ASP A 6 -36.15 -10.82 3.40
C ASP A 6 -34.84 -10.95 2.60
N TYR A 7 -33.71 -11.14 3.32
CA TYR A 7 -32.67 -12.08 2.93
C TYR A 7 -32.21 -12.87 4.17
N GLN A 8 -33.09 -13.63 4.75
CA GLN A 8 -32.73 -14.78 5.58
C GLN A 8 -32.66 -16.00 4.65
N ALA A 9 -31.48 -16.21 4.03
CA ALA A 9 -31.15 -17.52 3.53
C ALA A 9 -31.22 -18.49 4.72
N ASN A 10 -31.87 -19.64 4.55
CA ASN A 10 -31.91 -20.75 5.49
C ASN A 10 -30.51 -21.36 5.68
N VAL A 11 -29.61 -20.65 6.33
CA VAL A 11 -28.43 -21.22 6.95
C VAL A 11 -28.90 -21.70 8.31
N PRO A 12 -28.82 -23.01 8.63
CA PRO A 12 -29.20 -23.49 9.96
C PRO A 12 -28.40 -22.67 10.98
N GLU A 13 -29.09 -22.06 11.95
CA GLU A 13 -28.47 -21.28 13.01
C GLU A 13 -27.47 -22.17 13.75
N ARG A 14 -26.16 -22.02 13.45
CA ARG A 14 -25.10 -22.63 14.23
C ARG A 14 -25.02 -21.89 15.55
N THR A 15 -25.57 -22.46 16.59
CA THR A 15 -25.42 -21.93 17.94
C THR A 15 -23.97 -22.06 18.42
N ALA A 16 -23.52 -21.18 19.31
CA ALA A 16 -22.18 -21.26 19.91
C ALA A 16 -21.95 -22.64 20.60
N ASP A 17 -23.00 -23.19 21.20
CA ASP A 17 -22.97 -24.50 21.83
C ASP A 17 -22.77 -25.64 20.82
N SER A 18 -23.40 -25.58 19.65
CA SER A 18 -23.23 -26.62 18.62
C SER A 18 -21.80 -26.62 18.04
N VAL A 19 -21.19 -25.45 17.86
CA VAL A 19 -19.80 -25.30 17.40
C VAL A 19 -18.81 -25.83 18.45
N ARG A 20 -19.04 -25.51 19.71
CA ARG A 20 -18.25 -26.03 20.85
C ARG A 20 -18.34 -27.56 20.93
N GLN A 21 -19.51 -28.13 20.84
CA GLN A 21 -19.73 -29.57 20.93
C GLN A 21 -19.09 -30.33 19.76
N GLU A 22 -19.15 -29.75 18.56
CA GLU A 22 -18.46 -30.31 17.37
C GLU A 22 -16.94 -30.30 17.57
N ALA A 23 -16.38 -29.20 18.09
CA ALA A 23 -14.95 -29.08 18.37
C ALA A 23 -14.50 -30.01 19.51
N GLU A 24 -15.29 -30.16 20.56
CA GLU A 24 -15.00 -31.10 21.65
C GLU A 24 -15.01 -32.55 21.16
N THR A 25 -15.98 -32.91 20.33
CA THR A 25 -16.05 -34.24 19.69
C THR A 25 -14.81 -34.49 18.82
N SER A 26 -14.41 -33.50 18.02
CA SER A 26 -13.21 -33.56 17.18
C SER A 26 -11.93 -33.67 18.01
N PHE A 27 -11.83 -32.94 19.11
CA PHE A 27 -10.71 -33.02 20.05
C PHE A 27 -10.52 -34.43 20.61
N TRP A 28 -11.59 -35.02 21.15
CA TRP A 28 -11.54 -36.36 21.69
C TRP A 28 -11.23 -37.42 20.63
N LEU A 29 -11.68 -37.21 19.40
CA LEU A 29 -11.38 -38.09 18.28
C LEU A 29 -9.87 -38.03 17.94
N VAL A 30 -9.27 -36.84 17.85
CA VAL A 30 -7.83 -36.68 17.61
C VAL A 30 -7.03 -37.34 18.73
N VAL A 31 -7.39 -37.10 20.00
CA VAL A 31 -6.74 -37.74 21.14
C VAL A 31 -6.82 -39.27 21.02
N ALA A 32 -8.01 -39.82 20.82
CA ALA A 32 -8.22 -41.28 20.71
C ALA A 32 -7.45 -41.94 19.55
N ALA A 33 -7.39 -41.29 18.41
CA ALA A 33 -6.66 -41.77 17.24
C ALA A 33 -5.13 -41.68 17.39
N SER A 34 -4.66 -40.83 18.28
CA SER A 34 -3.22 -40.63 18.51
C SER A 34 -2.62 -41.56 19.55
N LEU A 35 -3.42 -42.18 20.42
CA LEU A 35 -2.92 -43.14 21.41
C LEU A 35 -2.25 -44.35 20.77
N ASN A 36 -1.14 -44.81 21.33
CA ASN A 36 -0.30 -45.91 20.86
C ASN A 36 0.39 -45.66 19.50
N GLN A 37 0.39 -44.44 18.99
CA GLN A 37 0.98 -44.13 17.67
C GLN A 37 2.46 -43.73 17.81
N THR A 38 3.24 -44.06 16.77
CA THR A 38 4.70 -43.78 16.74
C THR A 38 5.09 -42.80 15.62
N SER A 39 4.13 -42.36 14.80
CA SER A 39 4.42 -41.48 13.67
C SER A 39 4.49 -40.04 14.11
N ASP A 40 5.49 -39.32 13.61
CA ASP A 40 5.72 -37.87 13.77
C ASP A 40 4.50 -37.00 13.34
N PHE A 41 3.64 -37.56 12.48
CA PHE A 41 2.39 -36.93 12.08
C PHE A 41 1.51 -36.56 13.29
N TYR A 42 1.42 -37.45 14.29
CA TYR A 42 0.58 -37.19 15.47
C TYR A 42 1.18 -36.10 16.37
N ARG A 43 2.51 -36.05 16.49
CA ARG A 43 3.21 -34.93 17.13
C ARG A 43 2.86 -33.61 16.48
N THR A 44 2.87 -33.56 15.13
CA THR A 44 2.55 -32.34 14.37
C THR A 44 1.11 -31.85 14.64
N LEU A 45 0.13 -32.76 14.79
CA LEU A 45 -1.24 -32.37 15.15
C LEU A 45 -1.30 -31.67 16.50
N PHE A 46 -0.60 -32.18 17.51
CA PHE A 46 -0.57 -31.57 18.85
C PHE A 46 0.30 -30.31 18.90
N ALA A 47 1.36 -30.23 18.10
CA ALA A 47 2.15 -29.02 17.96
C ALA A 47 1.31 -27.85 17.45
N GLY A 48 0.41 -28.07 16.50
CA GLY A 48 -0.55 -27.05 16.03
C GLY A 48 -1.50 -26.57 17.13
N MET A 49 -1.96 -27.46 17.99
CA MET A 49 -2.79 -27.12 19.15
C MET A 49 -1.99 -26.50 20.31
N SER A 50 -0.67 -26.67 20.35
CA SER A 50 0.25 -26.13 21.37
C SER A 50 0.67 -24.69 21.08
N ALA A 51 0.32 -24.11 19.93
CA ALA A 51 0.59 -22.73 19.62
C ALA A 51 -0.02 -21.81 20.72
N GLU A 52 0.70 -20.77 21.12
CA GLU A 52 0.37 -19.92 22.29
C GLU A 52 -1.07 -19.35 22.20
N ASN A 53 -1.44 -18.82 21.04
CA ASN A 53 -2.78 -18.26 20.80
C ASN A 53 -3.92 -19.30 20.71
N VAL A 54 -3.60 -20.58 20.63
CA VAL A 54 -4.54 -21.70 20.62
C VAL A 54 -4.62 -22.35 22.00
N LEU A 55 -3.47 -22.71 22.54
CA LEU A 55 -3.32 -23.48 23.79
C LEU A 55 -4.07 -22.84 24.97
N GLU A 56 -3.92 -21.54 25.17
CA GLU A 56 -4.60 -20.79 26.25
C GLU A 56 -6.13 -20.83 26.16
N ASN A 57 -6.67 -21.01 24.96
CA ASN A 57 -8.11 -20.96 24.70
C ASN A 57 -8.76 -22.33 24.58
N LEU A 58 -7.99 -23.42 24.64
CA LEU A 58 -8.52 -24.80 24.59
C LEU A 58 -9.45 -25.11 25.77
N SER A 59 -9.27 -24.45 26.91
CA SER A 59 -10.17 -24.57 28.06
C SER A 59 -11.61 -24.17 27.75
N GLY A 60 -11.81 -23.30 26.76
CA GLY A 60 -13.14 -22.94 26.25
C GLY A 60 -13.85 -24.09 25.53
N ILE A 61 -13.11 -25.04 24.96
CA ILE A 61 -13.63 -26.23 24.31
C ILE A 61 -13.91 -27.31 25.37
N ASN A 62 -12.89 -27.64 26.14
CA ASN A 62 -12.99 -28.59 27.26
C ASN A 62 -12.02 -28.16 28.38
N GLY A 63 -12.47 -28.17 29.62
CA GLY A 63 -11.71 -27.68 30.78
C GLY A 63 -10.35 -28.38 31.02
N GLN A 64 -10.14 -29.57 30.44
CA GLN A 64 -8.86 -30.30 30.55
C GLN A 64 -8.06 -30.31 29.24
N ALA A 65 -8.56 -29.73 28.17
CA ALA A 65 -7.94 -29.81 26.85
C ALA A 65 -6.51 -29.24 26.86
N PHE A 66 -6.28 -28.16 27.55
CA PHE A 66 -4.95 -27.56 27.74
C PHE A 66 -3.94 -28.57 28.31
N GLN A 67 -4.29 -29.22 29.46
CA GLN A 67 -3.42 -30.16 30.13
C GLN A 67 -3.19 -31.44 29.31
N ILE A 68 -4.22 -31.86 28.55
CA ILE A 68 -4.12 -33.02 27.67
C ILE A 68 -3.15 -32.73 26.53
N VAL A 69 -3.28 -31.58 25.85
CA VAL A 69 -2.37 -31.21 24.76
C VAL A 69 -0.93 -31.12 25.25
N GLN A 70 -0.70 -30.45 26.39
CA GLN A 70 0.63 -30.40 26.97
C GLN A 70 1.20 -31.79 27.32
N PHE A 71 0.39 -32.67 27.90
CA PHE A 71 0.80 -34.02 28.21
C PHE A 71 1.15 -34.82 26.96
N MET A 72 0.30 -34.78 25.93
CA MET A 72 0.52 -35.49 24.66
C MET A 72 1.81 -35.06 23.98
N THR A 73 2.06 -33.74 23.96
CA THR A 73 3.26 -33.15 23.34
C THR A 73 4.52 -33.52 24.15
N SER A 74 4.53 -33.30 25.45
CA SER A 74 5.69 -33.63 26.29
C SER A 74 5.99 -35.11 26.29
N TYR A 75 4.97 -35.96 26.33
CA TYR A 75 5.17 -37.41 26.31
C TYR A 75 5.86 -37.87 25.02
N TYR A 76 5.45 -37.30 23.87
CA TYR A 76 6.09 -37.60 22.58
C TYR A 76 7.56 -37.10 22.56
N ASP A 77 7.81 -35.91 23.04
CA ASP A 77 9.16 -35.33 23.07
C ASP A 77 10.13 -36.16 23.98
N ASP A 78 9.61 -36.80 25.03
CA ASP A 78 10.39 -37.62 25.94
C ASP A 78 10.58 -39.09 25.47
N HIS A 79 9.66 -39.62 24.65
CA HIS A 79 9.60 -41.07 24.39
C HIS A 79 9.60 -41.43 22.88
N ASP A 80 9.58 -40.43 21.97
CA ASP A 80 9.42 -40.60 20.52
C ASP A 80 8.15 -41.40 20.10
N THR A 81 7.18 -41.47 21.00
CA THR A 81 5.90 -42.14 20.79
C THR A 81 4.77 -41.43 21.49
N MET A 82 3.55 -41.51 20.99
CA MET A 82 2.38 -41.05 21.72
C MET A 82 2.10 -41.96 22.94
N PRO A 83 1.48 -41.43 24.01
CA PRO A 83 1.18 -42.22 25.19
C PRO A 83 0.31 -43.40 24.89
N SER A 84 0.53 -44.51 25.61
CA SER A 84 -0.37 -45.66 25.57
C SER A 84 -1.72 -45.30 26.21
N GLU A 85 -2.75 -46.08 25.85
CA GLU A 85 -4.09 -45.96 26.46
C GLU A 85 -3.98 -46.00 28.00
N GLN A 86 -3.10 -46.90 28.53
CA GLN A 86 -2.90 -47.03 29.97
C GLN A 86 -2.18 -45.79 30.57
N ALA A 87 -1.14 -45.31 29.93
CA ALA A 87 -0.43 -44.10 30.39
C ALA A 87 -1.33 -42.85 30.41
N PHE A 88 -2.20 -42.74 29.38
CA PHE A 88 -3.19 -41.67 29.33
C PHE A 88 -4.21 -41.80 30.48
N LYS A 89 -4.72 -43.02 30.72
CA LYS A 89 -5.71 -43.31 31.75
C LYS A 89 -5.15 -43.08 33.17
N ASP A 90 -3.87 -43.37 33.41
CA ASP A 90 -3.23 -43.16 34.67
C ASP A 90 -3.11 -41.65 34.97
N ARG A 91 -2.91 -40.82 33.95
CA ARG A 91 -2.82 -39.37 34.07
C ARG A 91 -4.19 -38.67 34.15
N PHE A 92 -5.17 -39.14 33.39
CA PHE A 92 -6.52 -38.55 33.26
C PHE A 92 -7.59 -39.58 33.64
N ARG A 93 -7.63 -39.96 34.91
CA ARG A 93 -8.47 -41.07 35.45
C ARG A 93 -9.97 -40.93 35.14
N ASP A 94 -10.45 -39.68 35.14
CA ASP A 94 -11.87 -39.38 34.93
C ASP A 94 -12.30 -39.35 33.44
N LYS A 95 -11.38 -39.61 32.52
CA LYS A 95 -11.60 -39.57 31.07
C LYS A 95 -11.12 -40.88 30.42
N PRO A 96 -11.94 -41.95 30.44
CA PRO A 96 -11.57 -43.22 29.82
C PRO A 96 -11.65 -43.07 28.27
N VAL A 97 -10.54 -42.65 27.65
CA VAL A 97 -10.40 -42.63 26.19
C VAL A 97 -9.79 -43.96 25.76
N LYS A 98 -10.44 -44.61 24.81
CA LYS A 98 -9.93 -45.80 24.16
C LYS A 98 -9.28 -45.44 22.83
N ALA A 99 -8.13 -46.05 22.54
CA ALA A 99 -7.46 -45.88 21.26
C ALA A 99 -8.42 -46.28 20.12
N ARG A 100 -8.41 -45.51 19.04
CA ARG A 100 -9.22 -45.76 17.85
C ARG A 100 -8.33 -45.80 16.60
N GLU A 101 -8.59 -46.75 15.74
CA GLU A 101 -7.91 -46.92 14.46
C GLU A 101 -8.87 -46.60 13.30
N GLY A 102 -8.34 -46.47 12.09
CA GLY A 102 -9.14 -46.38 10.87
C GLY A 102 -9.36 -44.96 10.32
N TYR A 103 -8.72 -43.92 10.89
CA TYR A 103 -8.78 -42.58 10.37
C TYR A 103 -7.62 -42.28 9.43
N SER A 104 -7.90 -41.65 8.32
CA SER A 104 -6.88 -41.10 7.42
C SER A 104 -6.19 -39.88 8.03
N LYS A 105 -4.96 -39.58 7.61
CA LYS A 105 -4.23 -38.37 8.02
C LYS A 105 -5.02 -37.12 7.70
N THR A 106 -5.66 -37.05 6.53
CA THR A 106 -6.47 -35.90 6.08
C THR A 106 -7.69 -35.67 6.99
N GLU A 107 -8.38 -36.73 7.40
CA GLU A 107 -9.52 -36.63 8.34
C GLU A 107 -9.07 -36.10 9.69
N LEU A 108 -7.96 -36.63 10.23
CA LEU A 108 -7.42 -36.18 11.52
C LEU A 108 -6.96 -34.71 11.46
N THR A 109 -6.32 -34.30 10.38
CA THR A 109 -5.96 -32.89 10.16
C THR A 109 -7.22 -32.02 10.15
N SER A 110 -8.27 -32.40 9.43
CA SER A 110 -9.54 -31.66 9.41
C SER A 110 -10.19 -31.55 10.79
N HIS A 111 -10.12 -32.60 11.61
CA HIS A 111 -10.60 -32.54 12.99
C HIS A 111 -9.74 -31.63 13.88
N CYS A 112 -8.42 -31.66 13.72
CA CYS A 112 -7.49 -30.76 14.40
C CYS A 112 -7.78 -29.29 14.05
N ASP A 113 -7.97 -28.97 12.78
CA ASP A 113 -8.30 -27.63 12.31
C ASP A 113 -9.61 -27.09 12.89
N LYS A 114 -10.62 -27.95 13.07
CA LYS A 114 -11.86 -27.58 13.76
C LYS A 114 -11.61 -27.19 15.21
N VAL A 115 -10.75 -27.93 15.92
CA VAL A 115 -10.36 -27.62 17.30
C VAL A 115 -9.62 -26.30 17.38
N ILE A 116 -8.62 -26.12 16.55
CA ILE A 116 -7.80 -24.88 16.48
C ILE A 116 -8.69 -23.67 16.16
N THR A 117 -9.55 -23.79 15.15
CA THR A 117 -10.48 -22.72 14.77
C THR A 117 -11.43 -22.34 15.89
N CYS A 118 -11.96 -23.34 16.61
CA CYS A 118 -12.83 -23.08 17.74
C CYS A 118 -12.09 -22.44 18.91
N ALA A 119 -10.87 -22.88 19.23
CA ALA A 119 -10.05 -22.27 20.27
C ALA A 119 -9.73 -20.81 19.96
N LYS A 120 -9.35 -20.49 18.72
CA LYS A 120 -9.16 -19.09 18.26
C LYS A 120 -10.43 -18.24 18.47
N ARG A 121 -11.60 -18.78 18.13
CA ARG A 121 -12.89 -18.07 18.35
C ARG A 121 -13.15 -17.80 19.83
N PHE A 122 -12.81 -18.68 20.74
CA PHE A 122 -12.89 -18.42 22.17
C PHE A 122 -11.92 -17.33 22.62
N GLY A 123 -10.72 -17.29 22.05
CA GLY A 123 -9.77 -16.19 22.25
C GLY A 123 -10.36 -14.84 21.84
N TYR A 124 -10.96 -14.78 20.67
CA TYR A 124 -11.63 -13.57 20.18
C TYR A 124 -12.79 -13.14 21.07
N LEU A 125 -13.64 -14.09 21.49
CA LEU A 125 -14.75 -13.79 22.38
C LEU A 125 -14.26 -13.23 23.72
N ARG A 126 -13.19 -13.79 24.28
CA ARG A 126 -12.55 -13.26 25.50
C ARG A 126 -12.07 -11.83 25.30
N THR A 127 -11.32 -11.57 24.23
CA THR A 127 -10.83 -10.23 23.89
C THR A 127 -11.97 -9.24 23.68
N LEU A 128 -13.01 -9.60 22.93
CA LEU A 128 -14.19 -8.77 22.72
C LEU A 128 -14.93 -8.47 24.04
N THR A 129 -14.97 -9.44 24.96
CA THR A 129 -15.60 -9.24 26.29
C THR A 129 -14.80 -8.26 27.14
N GLU A 130 -13.47 -8.36 27.15
CA GLU A 130 -12.62 -7.40 27.85
C GLU A 130 -12.72 -6.00 27.21
N MET A 131 -12.71 -5.92 25.89
CA MET A 131 -12.89 -4.67 25.17
C MET A 131 -14.25 -4.02 25.48
N ALA A 132 -15.33 -4.80 25.53
CA ALA A 132 -16.65 -4.28 25.88
C ALA A 132 -16.66 -3.64 27.27
N LYS A 133 -15.91 -4.20 28.25
CA LYS A 133 -15.73 -3.61 29.58
C LYS A 133 -15.00 -2.27 29.50
N HIS A 134 -13.90 -2.20 28.73
CA HIS A 134 -13.15 -0.95 28.53
C HIS A 134 -13.97 0.11 27.83
N VAL A 135 -14.69 -0.24 26.76
CA VAL A 135 -15.54 0.68 26.00
C VAL A 135 -16.63 1.30 26.87
N ILE A 136 -17.21 0.50 27.81
CA ILE A 136 -18.23 1.00 28.76
C ILE A 136 -17.61 1.96 29.78
N ALA A 137 -16.36 1.72 30.21
CA ALA A 137 -15.68 2.54 31.21
C ALA A 137 -15.05 3.81 30.62
N ASP A 138 -14.30 3.68 29.51
CA ASP A 138 -13.35 4.69 29.04
C ASP A 138 -13.53 5.06 27.54
N GLY A 139 -14.48 4.47 26.84
CA GLY A 139 -14.65 4.62 25.39
C GLY A 139 -13.69 3.71 24.58
N ILE A 140 -13.80 3.75 23.25
CA ILE A 140 -12.96 2.94 22.35
C ILE A 140 -11.57 3.55 22.26
N THR A 141 -10.54 2.75 22.53
CA THR A 141 -9.13 3.14 22.38
C THR A 141 -8.52 2.63 21.06
N ALA A 142 -7.36 3.18 20.67
CA ALA A 142 -6.61 2.70 19.51
C ALA A 142 -6.16 1.23 19.67
N THR A 143 -5.86 0.81 20.90
CA THR A 143 -5.52 -0.58 21.22
C THR A 143 -6.69 -1.52 20.96
N ASP A 144 -7.92 -1.10 21.27
CA ASP A 144 -9.12 -1.87 20.98
C ASP A 144 -9.33 -2.04 19.47
N ALA A 145 -9.14 -0.96 18.70
CA ALA A 145 -9.24 -0.99 17.25
C ALA A 145 -8.19 -1.93 16.61
N GLN A 146 -6.95 -1.90 17.09
CA GLN A 146 -5.90 -2.83 16.65
C GLN A 146 -6.25 -4.29 16.97
N SER A 147 -6.82 -4.55 18.15
CA SER A 147 -7.24 -5.89 18.55
C SER A 147 -8.35 -6.44 17.66
N ILE A 148 -9.33 -5.59 17.30
CA ILE A 148 -10.39 -5.96 16.34
C ILE A 148 -9.78 -6.26 14.97
N TYR A 149 -8.88 -5.41 14.50
CA TYR A 149 -8.19 -5.62 13.22
C TYR A 149 -7.40 -6.94 13.21
N LYS A 150 -6.63 -7.20 14.25
CA LYS A 150 -5.88 -8.45 14.39
C LYS A 150 -6.80 -9.68 14.40
N MET A 151 -7.92 -9.62 15.13
CA MET A 151 -8.92 -10.70 15.12
C MET A 151 -9.53 -10.93 13.74
N SER A 152 -9.80 -9.87 12.98
CA SER A 152 -10.36 -9.98 11.62
C SER A 152 -9.36 -10.53 10.61
N SER A 153 -8.06 -10.34 10.85
CA SER A 153 -6.98 -10.82 9.96
C SER A 153 -6.51 -12.25 10.26
N GLU A 154 -6.72 -12.77 11.48
CA GLU A 154 -6.27 -14.12 11.88
C GLU A 154 -7.08 -15.28 11.25
N GLY A 155 -8.09 -15.01 10.44
CA GLY A 155 -8.83 -16.02 9.67
C GLY A 155 -8.30 -16.22 8.24
N ILE A 156 -7.30 -15.44 7.84
CA ILE A 156 -6.72 -15.51 6.51
C ILE A 156 -5.69 -16.66 6.49
N PRO A 157 -5.73 -17.56 5.50
CA PRO A 157 -4.70 -18.60 5.34
C PRO A 157 -3.31 -17.97 5.35
N ASP A 158 -2.38 -18.52 6.12
CA ASP A 158 -1.02 -17.98 6.29
C ASP A 158 -0.20 -17.92 5.00
N GLN A 159 -0.59 -18.62 3.95
CA GLN A 159 -0.06 -18.49 2.59
C GLN A 159 -1.11 -18.97 1.59
N ILE A 160 -1.62 -18.05 0.79
CA ILE A 160 -2.10 -18.43 -0.55
C ILE A 160 -0.81 -18.57 -1.36
N GLU A 161 -0.34 -19.81 -1.62
CA GLU A 161 0.65 -20.05 -2.66
C GLU A 161 -0.01 -19.64 -3.99
N MET A 162 0.19 -18.39 -4.35
CA MET A 162 -0.28 -17.87 -5.62
C MET A 162 0.72 -18.30 -6.68
N ASP A 163 0.24 -18.84 -7.79
CA ASP A 163 1.07 -19.12 -8.95
C ASP A 163 1.86 -17.84 -9.31
N PRO A 164 3.19 -17.89 -9.45
CA PRO A 164 3.99 -16.74 -9.83
C PRO A 164 3.49 -16.00 -11.06
N LEU A 165 2.93 -16.71 -12.05
CA LEU A 165 2.32 -16.12 -13.24
C LEU A 165 1.03 -15.38 -12.94
N GLU A 166 0.20 -15.88 -12.03
CA GLU A 166 -1.02 -15.19 -11.59
C GLU A 166 -0.67 -13.92 -10.82
N GLU A 167 0.34 -13.96 -9.95
CA GLU A 167 0.82 -12.77 -9.26
C GLU A 167 1.34 -11.70 -10.23
N LEU A 168 2.10 -12.09 -11.27
CA LEU A 168 2.55 -11.16 -12.30
C LEU A 168 1.38 -10.57 -13.10
N LYS A 169 0.35 -11.37 -13.40
CA LYS A 169 -0.88 -10.89 -14.07
C LYS A 169 -1.64 -9.92 -13.18
N ARG A 170 -1.84 -10.28 -11.91
CA ARG A 170 -2.50 -9.44 -10.91
C ARG A 170 -1.82 -8.07 -10.77
N ARG A 171 -0.48 -8.04 -10.71
CA ARG A 171 0.30 -6.79 -10.65
C ARG A 171 0.20 -5.96 -11.92
N LYS A 172 0.08 -6.60 -13.08
CA LYS A 172 -0.14 -5.89 -14.35
C LYS A 172 -1.53 -5.25 -14.39
N GLU A 173 -2.57 -5.97 -13.94
CA GLU A 173 -3.95 -5.52 -13.89
C GLU A 173 -4.20 -4.44 -12.83
N ALA A 174 -3.43 -4.43 -11.74
CA ALA A 174 -3.54 -3.44 -10.68
C ALA A 174 -3.31 -1.99 -11.16
N GLY A 175 -2.71 -1.82 -12.34
CA GLY A 175 -2.47 -0.52 -12.96
C GLY A 175 -1.52 0.36 -12.14
N GLY A 176 -1.49 1.62 -12.50
CA GLY A 176 -0.69 2.63 -11.84
C GLY A 176 -1.31 4.00 -12.03
N TYR A 177 -0.62 5.04 -11.59
CA TYR A 177 -1.00 6.43 -11.85
C TYR A 177 0.09 7.14 -12.64
N ARG A 178 -0.31 8.16 -13.39
CA ARG A 178 0.56 8.91 -14.29
C ARG A 178 1.04 10.18 -13.63
N VAL A 179 2.22 10.65 -14.04
CA VAL A 179 2.79 11.92 -13.60
C VAL A 179 2.58 13.06 -14.62
N PHE A 180 2.08 12.71 -15.81
CA PHE A 180 1.71 13.62 -16.91
C PHE A 180 2.88 14.48 -17.43
N VAL A 181 4.04 13.88 -17.44
CA VAL A 181 5.21 14.27 -18.22
C VAL A 181 5.53 13.07 -19.10
N GLU A 182 5.32 13.20 -20.39
CA GLU A 182 5.28 12.07 -21.34
C GLU A 182 6.51 11.17 -21.26
N GLU A 183 7.70 11.78 -21.27
CA GLU A 183 8.96 11.01 -21.22
C GLU A 183 9.14 10.27 -19.89
N LEU A 184 8.69 10.86 -18.78
CA LEU A 184 8.71 10.18 -17.47
C LEU A 184 7.70 9.05 -17.42
N ASP A 185 6.48 9.29 -17.91
CA ASP A 185 5.45 8.26 -17.96
C ASP A 185 5.87 7.08 -18.85
N LYS A 186 6.55 7.33 -19.98
CA LYS A 186 7.14 6.29 -20.83
C LYS A 186 8.26 5.52 -20.10
N ASN A 187 9.14 6.23 -19.38
CA ASN A 187 10.25 5.60 -18.66
C ASN A 187 9.75 4.77 -17.46
N CYS A 188 8.85 5.31 -16.65
CA CYS A 188 8.29 4.64 -15.47
C CYS A 188 7.16 3.66 -15.83
N ARG A 189 6.54 3.81 -17.00
CA ARG A 189 5.28 3.14 -17.37
C ARG A 189 4.18 3.37 -16.34
N GLY A 190 4.08 4.62 -15.85
CA GLY A 190 3.28 4.98 -14.69
C GLY A 190 3.87 4.53 -13.36
N ILE A 191 3.45 5.16 -12.29
CA ILE A 191 3.83 4.78 -10.92
C ILE A 191 2.92 3.63 -10.47
N LYS A 192 3.49 2.48 -10.18
CA LYS A 192 2.72 1.28 -9.80
C LYS A 192 2.14 1.40 -8.41
N LYS A 193 0.97 0.82 -8.19
CA LYS A 193 0.45 0.53 -6.85
C LYS A 193 1.46 -0.33 -6.07
N GLY A 194 1.44 -0.24 -4.76
CA GLY A 194 2.47 -0.86 -3.91
C GLY A 194 3.80 -0.11 -3.88
N SER A 195 3.88 1.03 -4.58
CA SER A 195 5.09 1.85 -4.66
C SER A 195 4.91 3.21 -4.02
N VAL A 196 6.01 3.72 -3.47
CA VAL A 196 6.15 5.11 -3.03
C VAL A 196 6.94 5.86 -4.10
N ALA A 197 6.38 6.95 -4.60
CA ALA A 197 7.09 7.94 -5.40
C ALA A 197 7.32 9.19 -4.56
N THR A 198 8.45 9.86 -4.76
CA THR A 198 8.76 11.12 -4.10
C THR A 198 9.04 12.19 -5.14
N ILE A 199 8.41 13.35 -4.99
CA ILE A 199 8.73 14.59 -5.71
C ILE A 199 9.47 15.52 -4.77
N ALA A 200 10.70 15.89 -5.12
CA ALA A 200 11.52 16.79 -4.35
C ALA A 200 11.82 18.08 -5.12
N ALA A 201 11.65 19.21 -4.47
CA ALA A 201 12.00 20.52 -5.01
C ALA A 201 12.44 21.48 -3.90
N TYR A 202 13.20 22.49 -4.26
CA TYR A 202 13.47 23.61 -3.35
C TYR A 202 12.20 24.44 -3.11
N ALA A 203 12.19 25.25 -2.06
CA ALA A 203 11.04 26.10 -1.75
C ALA A 203 10.64 26.95 -2.97
N GLY A 204 9.35 26.95 -3.31
CA GLY A 204 8.84 27.60 -4.52
C GLY A 204 9.21 26.90 -5.84
N GLY A 205 9.72 25.67 -5.81
CA GLY A 205 10.10 24.85 -6.97
C GLY A 205 8.96 24.06 -7.60
N PHE A 206 7.72 24.48 -7.43
CA PHE A 206 6.51 23.91 -8.08
C PHE A 206 6.13 22.47 -7.71
N LYS A 207 6.65 21.90 -6.59
CA LYS A 207 6.28 20.55 -6.13
C LYS A 207 4.77 20.37 -5.95
N THR A 208 4.13 21.26 -5.17
CA THR A 208 2.68 21.29 -4.93
C THR A 208 1.89 21.47 -6.24
N CYS A 209 2.38 22.35 -7.13
CA CYS A 209 1.75 22.55 -8.44
C CYS A 209 1.74 21.27 -9.26
N TRP A 210 2.86 20.54 -9.35
CA TRP A 210 2.90 19.26 -10.08
C TRP A 210 2.02 18.20 -9.41
N ALA A 211 2.07 18.07 -8.09
CA ALA A 211 1.24 17.11 -7.36
C ALA A 211 -0.27 17.36 -7.55
N ILE A 212 -0.71 18.62 -7.58
CA ILE A 212 -2.10 19.00 -7.88
C ILE A 212 -2.48 18.60 -9.31
N ASN A 213 -1.60 18.83 -10.29
CA ASN A 213 -1.86 18.40 -11.68
C ASN A 213 -1.90 16.88 -11.81
N ILE A 214 -1.03 16.14 -11.10
CA ILE A 214 -1.09 14.68 -11.02
C ILE A 214 -2.42 14.24 -10.43
N ALA A 215 -2.84 14.81 -9.30
CA ALA A 215 -4.09 14.47 -8.64
C ALA A 215 -5.31 14.78 -9.51
N LEU A 216 -5.38 15.97 -10.10
CA LEU A 216 -6.46 16.41 -10.96
C LEU A 216 -6.63 15.50 -12.18
N ARG A 217 -5.56 15.24 -12.92
CA ARG A 217 -5.64 14.48 -14.16
C ARG A 217 -5.87 12.99 -13.93
N ASN A 218 -5.31 12.39 -12.86
CA ASN A 218 -5.67 11.02 -12.49
C ASN A 218 -7.13 10.92 -12.01
N ALA A 219 -7.67 11.95 -11.34
CA ALA A 219 -9.09 11.98 -10.98
C ALA A 219 -10.00 12.08 -12.22
N LEU A 220 -9.61 12.83 -13.25
CA LEU A 220 -10.30 12.86 -14.56
C LEU A 220 -10.26 11.48 -15.25
N GLU A 221 -9.20 10.69 -15.05
CA GLU A 221 -9.09 9.28 -15.46
C GLU A 221 -9.85 8.32 -14.52
N LYS A 222 -10.67 8.85 -13.58
CA LYS A 222 -11.50 8.10 -12.63
C LYS A 222 -10.71 7.27 -11.60
N LYS A 223 -9.46 7.60 -11.34
CA LYS A 223 -8.69 7.06 -10.21
C LYS A 223 -9.00 7.88 -8.97
N HIS A 224 -9.30 7.23 -7.86
CA HIS A 224 -9.61 7.93 -6.62
C HIS A 224 -8.34 8.36 -5.88
N ILE A 225 -8.16 9.67 -5.79
CA ILE A 225 -7.01 10.32 -5.17
C ILE A 225 -7.42 10.91 -3.82
N VAL A 226 -6.68 10.58 -2.77
CA VAL A 226 -6.75 11.30 -1.50
C VAL A 226 -5.52 12.19 -1.41
N TYR A 227 -5.72 13.49 -1.36
CA TYR A 227 -4.67 14.49 -1.25
C TYR A 227 -4.68 15.10 0.15
N ILE A 228 -3.59 14.93 0.87
CA ILE A 228 -3.39 15.47 2.21
C ILE A 228 -2.38 16.62 2.12
N SER A 229 -2.78 17.81 2.53
CA SER A 229 -1.91 18.98 2.60
C SER A 229 -1.68 19.39 4.05
N PHE A 230 -0.40 19.49 4.42
CA PHE A 230 0.07 20.06 5.69
C PHE A 230 0.68 21.44 5.52
N GLU A 231 0.79 21.93 4.29
CA GLU A 231 1.41 23.24 3.97
C GLU A 231 0.39 24.27 3.50
N VAL A 232 -0.61 23.82 2.77
CA VAL A 232 -1.55 24.68 2.04
C VAL A 232 -2.97 24.36 2.46
N ASP A 233 -3.77 25.38 2.79
CA ASP A 233 -5.19 25.21 3.13
C ASP A 233 -6.06 24.85 1.93
N LYS A 234 -7.26 24.32 2.21
CA LYS A 234 -8.22 23.90 1.18
C LYS A 234 -8.63 25.00 0.22
N ALA A 235 -8.77 26.25 0.69
CA ALA A 235 -9.21 27.34 -0.16
C ALA A 235 -8.16 27.61 -1.25
N GLN A 236 -6.90 27.62 -0.87
CA GLN A 236 -5.80 27.75 -1.82
C GLN A 236 -5.67 26.54 -2.74
N LEU A 237 -5.89 25.31 -2.23
CA LEU A 237 -5.90 24.11 -3.05
C LEU A 237 -7.02 24.13 -4.10
N TYR A 238 -8.24 24.52 -3.72
CA TYR A 238 -9.34 24.68 -4.66
C TYR A 238 -9.08 25.75 -5.70
N ALA A 239 -8.52 26.88 -5.31
CA ALA A 239 -8.15 27.94 -6.26
C ALA A 239 -7.14 27.44 -7.30
N ARG A 240 -6.12 26.67 -6.87
CA ARG A 240 -5.15 26.02 -7.77
C ARG A 240 -5.81 24.99 -8.68
N LEU A 241 -6.70 24.15 -8.13
CA LEU A 241 -7.41 23.12 -8.90
C LEU A 241 -8.32 23.72 -9.98
N TYR A 242 -9.13 24.74 -9.63
CA TYR A 242 -10.01 25.39 -10.59
C TYR A 242 -9.23 26.10 -11.69
N SER A 243 -8.16 26.79 -11.32
CA SER A 243 -7.28 27.44 -12.28
C SER A 243 -6.62 26.39 -13.20
N ALA A 244 -6.02 25.34 -12.65
CA ALA A 244 -5.40 24.27 -13.42
C ALA A 244 -6.43 23.55 -14.32
N LEU A 245 -7.66 23.28 -13.80
CA LEU A 245 -8.75 22.67 -14.55
C LEU A 245 -9.21 23.55 -15.70
N SER A 246 -9.30 24.89 -15.51
CA SER A 246 -9.69 25.82 -16.57
C SER A 246 -8.72 25.82 -17.75
N ARG A 247 -7.47 25.39 -17.52
CA ARG A 247 -6.38 25.41 -18.50
C ARG A 247 -6.01 24.01 -19.03
N CYS A 248 -6.48 22.93 -18.39
CA CYS A 248 -6.11 21.57 -18.80
C CYS A 248 -6.74 21.18 -20.15
N PRO A 249 -6.19 20.18 -20.86
CA PRO A 249 -6.73 19.74 -22.16
C PRO A 249 -8.18 19.24 -22.09
N GLU A 250 -8.57 18.71 -20.94
CA GLU A 250 -9.91 18.17 -20.66
C GLU A 250 -10.92 19.27 -20.28
N SER A 251 -10.46 20.52 -20.16
CA SER A 251 -11.31 21.66 -19.80
C SER A 251 -12.43 21.90 -20.81
N PRO A 252 -13.64 22.22 -20.33
CA PRO A 252 -14.70 22.70 -21.21
C PRO A 252 -14.48 24.13 -21.72
N LEU A 253 -13.54 24.89 -21.11
CA LEU A 253 -13.18 26.23 -21.57
C LEU A 253 -12.11 26.20 -22.67
N SER A 254 -12.10 27.22 -23.52
CA SER A 254 -10.97 27.42 -24.43
C SER A 254 -9.71 27.85 -23.65
N LYS A 255 -8.52 27.57 -24.19
CA LYS A 255 -7.24 27.97 -23.57
C LYS A 255 -7.17 29.48 -23.32
N ASN A 256 -7.83 30.31 -24.15
CA ASN A 256 -7.82 31.75 -24.00
C ASN A 256 -8.77 32.26 -22.92
N ASP A 257 -9.72 31.45 -22.49
CA ASP A 257 -10.69 31.75 -21.43
C ASP A 257 -10.27 31.15 -20.08
N ALA A 258 -9.06 30.58 -19.99
CA ALA A 258 -8.54 30.02 -18.74
C ALA A 258 -8.46 31.09 -17.64
N ILE A 259 -8.74 30.67 -16.40
CA ILE A 259 -8.86 31.56 -15.26
C ILE A 259 -7.59 31.53 -14.42
N PRO A 260 -6.87 32.66 -14.26
CA PRO A 260 -5.64 32.69 -13.46
C PRO A 260 -5.86 32.34 -11.99
N PHE A 261 -4.87 31.68 -11.39
CA PHE A 261 -4.91 31.31 -9.96
C PHE A 261 -5.12 32.52 -9.04
N GLU A 262 -4.38 33.60 -9.27
CA GLU A 262 -4.50 34.84 -8.47
C GLU A 262 -5.91 35.44 -8.55
N ALA A 263 -6.54 35.37 -9.71
CA ALA A 263 -7.90 35.87 -9.89
C ALA A 263 -8.91 35.05 -9.06
N VAL A 264 -8.77 33.72 -9.05
CA VAL A 264 -9.65 32.83 -8.27
C VAL A 264 -9.39 33.01 -6.78
N PHE A 265 -8.12 32.98 -6.36
CA PHE A 265 -7.73 33.00 -4.95
C PHE A 265 -8.09 34.30 -4.26
N HIS A 266 -7.81 35.45 -4.90
CA HIS A 266 -8.11 36.76 -4.37
C HIS A 266 -9.49 37.28 -4.72
N GLN A 267 -10.32 36.51 -5.44
CA GLN A 267 -11.68 36.92 -5.87
C GLN A 267 -11.69 38.21 -6.68
N ILE A 268 -10.69 38.40 -7.58
CA ILE A 268 -10.53 39.59 -8.42
C ILE A 268 -10.81 39.28 -9.90
N MET A 269 -11.73 38.34 -10.15
CA MET A 269 -12.15 37.91 -11.48
C MET A 269 -12.96 38.98 -12.19
N SER A 270 -12.82 39.04 -13.52
CA SER A 270 -13.76 39.77 -14.36
C SER A 270 -15.15 39.11 -14.32
N PRO A 271 -16.22 39.84 -14.65
CA PRO A 271 -17.58 39.25 -14.68
C PRO A 271 -17.67 37.98 -15.52
N LYS A 272 -16.98 37.93 -16.68
CA LYS A 272 -16.92 36.75 -17.55
C LYS A 272 -16.20 35.59 -16.84
N GLN A 273 -15.05 35.84 -16.20
CA GLN A 273 -14.31 34.80 -15.48
C GLN A 273 -15.10 34.23 -14.30
N GLN A 274 -15.87 35.10 -13.62
CA GLN A 274 -16.77 34.66 -12.55
C GLN A 274 -17.88 33.77 -13.09
N GLU A 275 -18.52 34.17 -14.20
CA GLU A 275 -19.55 33.37 -14.88
C GLU A 275 -19.00 32.03 -15.36
N ASP A 276 -17.82 32.03 -15.99
CA ASP A 276 -17.13 30.81 -16.46
C ASP A 276 -16.77 29.87 -15.28
N LEU A 277 -16.29 30.44 -14.16
CA LEU A 277 -15.99 29.64 -12.97
C LEU A 277 -17.25 28.98 -12.41
N GLU A 278 -18.31 29.77 -12.15
CA GLU A 278 -19.52 29.32 -11.47
C GLU A 278 -20.37 28.38 -12.34
N ASN A 279 -20.50 28.68 -13.64
CA ASN A 279 -21.43 27.99 -14.54
C ASN A 279 -20.76 26.90 -15.40
N VAL A 280 -19.43 26.89 -15.51
CA VAL A 280 -18.70 25.93 -16.37
C VAL A 280 -17.73 25.09 -15.55
N ILE A 281 -16.74 25.71 -14.88
CA ILE A 281 -15.66 24.99 -14.21
C ILE A 281 -16.15 24.25 -12.95
N VAL A 282 -16.90 24.91 -12.07
CA VAL A 282 -17.40 24.29 -10.83
C VAL A 282 -18.37 23.14 -11.11
N PRO A 283 -19.34 23.25 -12.03
CA PRO A 283 -20.16 22.10 -12.42
C PRO A 283 -19.37 20.95 -13.01
N PHE A 284 -18.41 21.24 -13.92
CA PHE A 284 -17.55 20.23 -14.50
C PHE A 284 -16.70 19.52 -13.44
N TYR A 285 -16.09 20.27 -12.51
CA TYR A 285 -15.36 19.74 -11.36
C TYR A 285 -16.24 18.82 -10.51
N ASN A 286 -17.45 19.28 -10.14
CA ASN A 286 -18.36 18.50 -9.32
C ASN A 286 -18.77 17.18 -9.95
N GLN A 287 -18.91 17.15 -11.27
CA GLN A 287 -19.31 15.96 -12.02
C GLN A 287 -18.15 15.01 -12.27
N ASN A 288 -16.98 15.52 -12.65
CA ASN A 288 -15.90 14.70 -13.22
C ASN A 288 -14.70 14.51 -12.30
N VAL A 289 -14.44 15.43 -11.38
CA VAL A 289 -13.25 15.41 -10.51
C VAL A 289 -13.61 15.09 -9.07
N LYS A 290 -14.55 15.81 -8.47
CA LYS A 290 -14.94 15.68 -7.06
C LYS A 290 -15.27 14.25 -6.62
N PRO A 291 -15.91 13.39 -7.43
CA PRO A 291 -16.15 12.00 -7.05
C PRO A 291 -14.87 11.17 -6.90
N TYR A 292 -13.75 11.63 -7.46
CA TYR A 292 -12.48 10.92 -7.51
C TYR A 292 -11.32 11.68 -6.84
N LEU A 293 -11.58 12.83 -6.22
CA LEU A 293 -10.56 13.62 -5.53
C LEU A 293 -11.07 14.07 -4.16
N THR A 294 -10.50 13.51 -3.12
CA THR A 294 -10.73 13.92 -1.72
C THR A 294 -9.57 14.80 -1.27
N LEU A 295 -9.85 16.04 -0.90
CA LEU A 295 -8.87 16.97 -0.35
C LEU A 295 -9.00 17.04 1.16
N LEU A 296 -7.88 16.87 1.84
CA LEU A 296 -7.76 17.02 3.29
C LEU A 296 -6.66 18.05 3.57
N ASP A 297 -6.92 18.97 4.48
CA ASP A 297 -5.90 19.87 5.01
C ASP A 297 -5.69 19.65 6.52
N GLU A 298 -4.85 20.46 7.13
CA GLU A 298 -4.55 20.36 8.55
C GLU A 298 -5.82 20.48 9.43
N SER A 299 -6.85 21.21 8.98
CA SER A 299 -8.10 21.36 9.74
C SER A 299 -8.95 20.10 9.80
N ASP A 300 -8.81 19.18 8.82
CA ASP A 300 -9.51 17.90 8.84
C ASP A 300 -8.77 16.83 9.64
N ILE A 301 -7.44 16.93 9.67
CA ILE A 301 -6.56 15.87 10.16
C ILE A 301 -6.15 16.13 11.61
N ALA A 302 -5.98 17.38 12.01
CA ALA A 302 -5.42 17.77 13.29
C ALA A 302 -6.28 18.72 14.15
N PRO A 303 -7.57 18.50 14.35
CA PRO A 303 -8.27 19.27 15.40
C PRO A 303 -7.68 18.96 16.78
N THR A 304 -7.07 17.78 16.98
CA THR A 304 -6.54 17.33 18.26
C THR A 304 -5.51 16.20 18.10
N ASP A 305 -4.26 16.49 17.76
CA ASP A 305 -3.16 15.51 17.90
C ASP A 305 -3.44 14.13 17.25
N MET A 306 -3.95 14.09 16.01
CA MET A 306 -4.23 12.84 15.29
C MET A 306 -2.97 11.97 15.21
N ASP A 307 -3.07 10.73 15.61
CA ASP A 307 -1.99 9.74 15.49
C ASP A 307 -2.10 8.91 14.19
N GLU A 308 -1.15 8.00 13.99
CA GLU A 308 -1.11 7.14 12.80
C GLU A 308 -2.35 6.23 12.68
N ASP A 309 -2.92 5.81 13.81
CA ASP A 309 -4.10 4.94 13.84
C ASP A 309 -5.36 5.72 13.47
N GLU A 310 -5.50 6.95 13.97
CA GLU A 310 -6.61 7.84 13.62
C GLU A 310 -6.58 8.21 12.14
N LEU A 311 -5.39 8.51 11.58
CA LEU A 311 -5.25 8.72 10.14
C LEU A 311 -5.63 7.46 9.35
N THR A 312 -5.17 6.29 9.80
CA THR A 312 -5.54 5.02 9.16
C THR A 312 -7.05 4.84 9.14
N GLN A 313 -7.74 5.14 10.25
CA GLN A 313 -9.20 5.04 10.32
C GLN A 313 -9.92 6.06 9.45
N LEU A 314 -9.39 7.29 9.36
CA LEU A 314 -9.92 8.28 8.42
C LEU A 314 -9.79 7.80 6.98
N LEU A 315 -8.62 7.29 6.59
CA LEU A 315 -8.40 6.74 5.26
C LEU A 315 -9.30 5.54 4.96
N TYR A 316 -9.54 4.66 5.94
CA TYR A 316 -10.46 3.53 5.77
C TYR A 316 -11.91 3.98 5.58
N ARG A 317 -12.38 5.01 6.29
CA ARG A 317 -13.72 5.59 6.10
C ARG A 317 -13.89 6.21 4.71
N ILE A 318 -12.85 6.85 4.19
CA ILE A 318 -12.85 7.38 2.83
C ILE A 318 -12.88 6.24 1.82
N ASP A 319 -12.08 5.22 2.06
CA ASP A 319 -11.97 4.03 1.23
C ASP A 319 -13.28 3.22 1.16
N ASP A 320 -14.03 3.15 2.26
CA ASP A 320 -15.35 2.50 2.31
C ASP A 320 -16.38 3.21 1.41
N GLN A 321 -16.24 4.52 1.20
CA GLN A 321 -17.08 5.27 0.27
C GLN A 321 -16.66 5.02 -1.18
N ARG A 322 -15.38 5.01 -1.44
CA ARG A 322 -14.76 4.72 -2.73
C ARG A 322 -13.33 4.23 -2.52
N PRO A 323 -12.96 3.07 -3.12
CA PRO A 323 -11.59 2.55 -3.03
C PRO A 323 -10.54 3.57 -3.43
N ILE A 324 -9.55 3.80 -2.55
CA ILE A 324 -8.44 4.72 -2.81
C ILE A 324 -7.46 4.08 -3.76
N ASP A 325 -7.06 4.80 -4.80
CA ASP A 325 -6.01 4.38 -5.74
C ASP A 325 -4.67 5.00 -5.40
N VAL A 326 -4.65 6.28 -5.01
CA VAL A 326 -3.44 7.04 -4.72
C VAL A 326 -3.62 7.94 -3.50
N LEU A 327 -2.62 7.94 -2.64
CA LEU A 327 -2.48 8.86 -1.52
C LEU A 327 -1.35 9.85 -1.81
N VAL A 328 -1.66 11.13 -1.82
CA VAL A 328 -0.69 12.23 -1.97
C VAL A 328 -0.49 12.93 -0.63
N VAL A 329 0.76 13.17 -0.24
CA VAL A 329 1.13 13.83 1.03
C VAL A 329 2.00 15.05 0.75
N ASP A 330 1.47 16.24 0.96
CA ASP A 330 2.13 17.53 0.70
C ASP A 330 2.30 18.32 2.00
N HIS A 331 3.48 18.41 2.62
CA HIS A 331 4.68 17.61 2.34
C HIS A 331 5.13 16.91 3.62
N ILE A 332 5.98 15.92 3.48
CA ILE A 332 6.37 15.01 4.57
C ILE A 332 7.05 15.74 5.74
N GLY A 333 7.84 16.78 5.48
CA GLY A 333 8.54 17.55 6.50
C GLY A 333 7.64 18.45 7.37
N MET A 334 6.37 18.64 6.99
CA MET A 334 5.38 19.42 7.76
C MET A 334 4.36 18.52 8.48
N THR A 335 4.50 17.23 8.36
CA THR A 335 3.60 16.25 8.99
C THR A 335 3.69 16.35 10.50
N LYS A 336 2.56 16.63 11.18
CA LYS A 336 2.51 16.92 12.63
C LYS A 336 1.90 15.79 13.47
N PHE A 337 2.11 14.54 13.13
CA PHE A 337 1.67 13.42 13.97
C PHE A 337 2.55 13.31 15.22
N TYR A 338 2.37 14.18 16.19
CA TYR A 338 3.37 14.42 17.22
C TYR A 338 3.28 13.60 18.48
N ARG A 339 2.21 12.82 18.69
CA ARG A 339 2.04 12.21 19.99
C ARG A 339 1.69 10.74 19.90
N ALA A 340 2.71 9.90 19.78
CA ALA A 340 2.58 8.54 20.27
C ALA A 340 2.14 8.61 21.75
N HIS A 341 0.96 8.11 22.06
CA HIS A 341 0.48 7.90 23.43
C HIS A 341 1.37 6.87 24.12
N GLY A 342 2.55 7.26 24.55
CA GLY A 342 3.48 6.44 25.32
C GLY A 342 3.83 7.14 26.63
N LYS A 343 3.85 6.39 27.74
CA LYS A 343 4.13 6.82 29.12
C LYS A 343 5.48 7.54 29.35
N ASN A 344 6.21 7.89 28.29
CA ASN A 344 7.47 8.61 28.36
C ASN A 344 7.32 10.06 27.90
N LYS A 345 6.65 10.88 28.70
CA LYS A 345 6.58 12.34 28.58
C LYS A 345 7.95 13.01 28.86
N GLY A 346 9.02 12.66 28.19
CA GLY A 346 10.32 13.25 28.52
C GLY A 346 11.40 13.17 27.47
N VAL A 347 11.20 12.43 26.39
CA VAL A 347 12.17 12.38 25.29
C VAL A 347 11.59 13.19 24.15
N ALA A 348 12.13 14.42 23.96
CA ALA A 348 11.99 15.10 22.68
C ALA A 348 12.61 14.15 21.63
N ARG A 349 11.76 13.40 20.92
CA ARG A 349 12.24 12.61 19.80
C ARG A 349 12.76 13.61 18.78
N ASP A 350 13.99 13.39 18.36
CA ASP A 350 14.63 14.09 17.28
C ASP A 350 13.66 14.18 16.08
N GLU A 351 13.49 15.37 15.53
CA GLU A 351 12.61 15.67 14.38
C GLU A 351 12.86 14.69 13.23
N PHE A 352 14.11 14.33 13.01
CA PHE A 352 14.56 13.36 12.02
C PHE A 352 13.97 11.95 12.26
N SER A 353 13.91 11.51 13.51
CA SER A 353 13.32 10.20 13.86
C SER A 353 11.81 10.15 13.61
N GLN A 354 11.13 11.29 13.69
CA GLN A 354 9.69 11.39 13.44
C GLN A 354 9.40 11.27 11.96
N ILE A 355 10.12 11.98 11.11
CA ILE A 355 9.98 11.91 9.66
C ILE A 355 10.20 10.46 9.18
N ASN A 356 11.19 9.77 9.73
CA ASN A 356 11.46 8.37 9.41
C ASN A 356 10.27 7.45 9.72
N ASN A 357 9.59 7.67 10.84
CA ASN A 357 8.40 6.90 11.20
C ASN A 357 7.26 7.15 10.19
N TYR A 358 7.03 8.40 9.79
CA TYR A 358 5.99 8.73 8.81
C TYR A 358 6.26 8.15 7.44
N VAL A 359 7.49 8.26 6.97
CA VAL A 359 7.89 7.65 5.70
C VAL A 359 7.66 6.14 5.74
N SER A 360 8.01 5.48 6.85
CA SER A 360 7.78 4.05 7.06
C SER A 360 6.29 3.71 7.11
N TYR A 361 5.48 4.54 7.79
CA TYR A 361 4.02 4.41 7.81
C TYR A 361 3.44 4.48 6.41
N PHE A 362 3.72 5.53 5.63
CA PHE A 362 3.19 5.68 4.28
C PHE A 362 3.66 4.57 3.34
N ARG A 363 4.91 4.09 3.50
CA ARG A 363 5.39 2.92 2.76
C ARG A 363 4.60 1.66 3.11
N SER A 364 4.29 1.44 4.38
CA SER A 364 3.48 0.30 4.79
C SER A 364 2.08 0.35 4.17
N LYS A 365 1.48 1.55 4.08
CA LYS A 365 0.18 1.76 3.42
C LYS A 365 0.24 1.55 1.92
N ALA A 366 1.35 1.88 1.26
CA ALA A 366 1.49 1.57 -0.16
C ALA A 366 1.37 0.07 -0.44
N VAL A 367 2.09 -0.75 0.32
CA VAL A 367 2.20 -2.20 0.08
C VAL A 367 1.02 -2.98 0.66
N ASN A 368 0.50 -2.54 1.80
CA ASN A 368 -0.59 -3.20 2.52
C ASN A 368 -1.53 -2.15 3.10
N PHE A 369 -2.37 -1.59 2.24
CA PHE A 369 -3.33 -0.58 2.68
C PHE A 369 -4.44 -1.21 3.50
N ARG A 370 -5.05 -2.27 2.96
CA ARG A 370 -6.18 -2.98 3.56
C ARG A 370 -6.25 -4.38 2.96
N ILE A 371 -6.80 -5.32 3.69
CA ILE A 371 -7.10 -6.64 3.14
C ILE A 371 -8.31 -6.52 2.20
N GLY A 372 -8.15 -6.99 0.97
CA GLY A 372 -9.22 -7.02 -0.03
C GLY A 372 -10.26 -8.11 0.25
N ALA A 373 -11.34 -8.12 -0.52
CA ALA A 373 -12.38 -9.14 -0.42
C ALA A 373 -11.88 -10.57 -0.81
N ASP A 374 -10.80 -10.62 -1.55
CA ASP A 374 -10.07 -11.85 -1.94
C ASP A 374 -9.12 -12.37 -0.85
N GLY A 375 -9.05 -11.70 0.29
CA GLY A 375 -8.11 -12.03 1.38
C GLY A 375 -6.68 -11.58 1.13
N CYS A 376 -6.38 -10.94 0.00
CA CYS A 376 -5.05 -10.44 -0.33
C CYS A 376 -4.85 -8.99 0.12
N PRO A 377 -3.62 -8.57 0.46
CA PRO A 377 -3.31 -7.16 0.70
C PRO A 377 -3.61 -6.31 -0.54
N ARG A 378 -4.39 -5.25 -0.36
CA ARG A 378 -4.65 -4.27 -1.41
C ARG A 378 -3.58 -3.19 -1.38
N GLU A 379 -2.95 -2.99 -2.51
CA GLU A 379 -1.92 -1.99 -2.73
C GLU A 379 -2.54 -0.67 -3.20
N ILE A 380 -1.95 0.46 -2.80
CA ILE A 380 -2.25 1.80 -3.32
C ILE A 380 -0.96 2.47 -3.79
N GLY A 381 -1.08 3.48 -4.65
CA GLY A 381 0.04 4.36 -4.96
C GLY A 381 0.23 5.37 -3.82
N VAL A 382 1.48 5.70 -3.49
CA VAL A 382 1.78 6.79 -2.55
C VAL A 382 2.71 7.79 -3.22
N LEU A 383 2.34 9.07 -3.18
CA LEU A 383 3.15 10.19 -3.66
C LEU A 383 3.50 11.09 -2.48
N LEU A 384 4.77 11.16 -2.12
CA LEU A 384 5.29 12.02 -1.08
C LEU A 384 5.94 13.26 -1.68
N LEU A 385 5.68 14.43 -1.11
CA LEU A 385 6.39 15.64 -1.44
C LEU A 385 7.45 15.92 -0.37
N CYS A 386 8.66 16.28 -0.82
CA CYS A 386 9.83 16.49 0.02
C CYS A 386 10.52 17.80 -0.38
N GLN A 387 11.27 18.41 0.53
CA GLN A 387 12.08 19.59 0.20
C GLN A 387 13.50 19.18 -0.20
N ILE A 388 14.10 19.96 -1.09
CA ILE A 388 15.53 19.96 -1.35
C ILE A 388 16.23 20.81 -0.28
N ASN A 389 17.31 20.29 0.30
CA ASN A 389 18.10 21.03 1.27
C ASN A 389 18.86 22.20 0.61
N ARG A 390 19.21 23.19 1.43
CA ARG A 390 19.85 24.42 0.93
C ARG A 390 21.17 24.15 0.20
N GLN A 391 21.98 23.23 0.69
CA GLN A 391 23.27 22.90 0.06
C GLN A 391 23.09 22.25 -1.32
N GLY A 392 22.09 21.37 -1.45
CA GLY A 392 21.73 20.77 -2.73
C GLY A 392 21.27 21.81 -3.75
N TYR A 393 20.43 22.75 -3.31
CA TYR A 393 19.98 23.86 -4.17
C TYR A 393 21.15 24.78 -4.61
N GLU A 394 22.02 25.18 -3.68
CA GLU A 394 23.18 26.03 -4.01
C GLU A 394 24.15 25.35 -5.00
N ARG A 395 24.32 24.02 -4.90
CA ARG A 395 25.11 23.25 -5.86
C ARG A 395 24.44 23.23 -7.24
N ALA A 396 23.15 22.91 -7.28
CA ALA A 396 22.40 22.87 -8.53
C ALA A 396 22.34 24.25 -9.21
N LEU A 397 22.23 25.34 -8.42
CA LEU A 397 22.28 26.68 -8.97
C LEU A 397 23.63 27.03 -9.57
N LYS A 398 24.75 26.63 -8.95
CA LYS A 398 26.09 26.80 -9.52
C LYS A 398 26.26 25.96 -10.79
N ASP A 399 25.73 24.74 -10.80
CA ASP A 399 25.75 23.84 -11.95
C ASP A 399 25.01 24.49 -13.14
N SER A 400 23.83 25.06 -12.91
CA SER A 400 23.05 25.74 -13.96
C SER A 400 23.75 26.97 -14.54
N GLN A 401 24.60 27.65 -13.75
CA GLN A 401 25.36 28.81 -14.19
C GLN A 401 26.64 28.46 -14.97
N ASN A 402 27.20 27.27 -14.72
CA ASN A 402 28.47 26.84 -15.31
C ASN A 402 28.28 25.99 -16.59
N ASN A 403 27.08 25.50 -16.86
CA ASN A 403 26.78 24.67 -18.02
C ASN A 403 26.49 25.54 -19.26
N ASP A 404 27.51 26.22 -19.78
CA ASP A 404 27.54 26.80 -21.13
C ASP A 404 27.72 25.68 -22.19
N THR A 405 26.90 24.64 -22.15
CA THR A 405 26.93 23.60 -23.17
C THR A 405 26.24 24.08 -24.44
N LYS A 406 26.79 23.71 -25.59
CA LYS A 406 26.37 24.12 -26.93
C LYS A 406 24.96 23.66 -27.34
N ASP A 407 24.26 22.90 -26.51
CA ASP A 407 22.87 22.50 -26.72
C ASP A 407 21.96 23.49 -25.98
N GLU A 408 21.37 24.43 -26.70
CA GLU A 408 20.45 25.43 -26.16
C GLU A 408 19.25 24.82 -25.40
N ALA A 409 18.86 23.58 -25.67
CA ALA A 409 17.78 22.87 -24.99
C ALA A 409 18.16 22.38 -23.57
N ASN A 410 19.46 22.15 -23.30
CA ASN A 410 19.96 21.62 -22.02
C ASN A 410 20.81 22.62 -21.22
N SER A 411 21.00 23.85 -21.71
CA SER A 411 21.73 24.90 -21.02
C SER A 411 20.89 25.53 -19.92
N HIS A 412 21.47 25.77 -18.77
CA HIS A 412 20.89 26.47 -17.60
C HIS A 412 19.99 25.63 -16.68
N HIS A 413 20.17 24.30 -16.62
CA HIS A 413 19.45 23.46 -15.67
C HIS A 413 20.37 22.96 -14.56
N GLY A 414 19.97 23.22 -13.32
CA GLY A 414 20.68 22.70 -12.15
C GLY A 414 20.30 21.24 -11.88
N ARG A 415 21.30 20.41 -11.60
CA ARG A 415 21.11 18.98 -11.30
C ARG A 415 21.20 18.72 -9.80
N TYR A 416 20.31 17.85 -9.34
CA TYR A 416 20.31 17.36 -7.97
C TYR A 416 20.88 15.94 -7.89
N THR A 417 21.22 15.55 -6.68
CA THR A 417 21.59 14.19 -6.30
C THR A 417 20.68 13.70 -5.18
N LEU A 418 20.63 12.41 -4.90
CA LEU A 418 19.84 11.87 -3.80
C LEU A 418 20.19 12.51 -2.45
N THR A 419 21.44 12.90 -2.23
CA THR A 419 21.88 13.61 -1.03
C THR A 419 21.36 15.05 -0.92
N SER A 420 20.73 15.58 -1.96
CA SER A 420 20.10 16.89 -1.98
C SER A 420 18.74 16.91 -1.28
N LEU A 421 18.14 15.74 -1.00
CA LEU A 421 16.87 15.66 -0.26
C LEU A 421 17.06 16.14 1.18
N ALA A 422 16.10 16.89 1.71
CA ALA A 422 16.19 17.41 3.08
C ALA A 422 16.14 16.28 4.12
N GLU A 423 15.31 15.25 3.87
CA GLU A 423 15.11 14.09 4.71
C GLU A 423 15.74 12.83 4.07
N ALA A 424 16.97 12.93 3.58
CA ALA A 424 17.59 12.09 2.55
C ALA A 424 17.48 10.56 2.77
N ASN A 425 17.83 10.04 3.96
CA ASN A 425 18.08 8.61 4.09
C ASN A 425 16.81 7.74 4.02
N GLU A 426 15.76 8.09 4.76
CA GLU A 426 14.57 7.21 4.83
C GLU A 426 13.63 7.44 3.64
N VAL A 427 13.51 8.70 3.18
CA VAL A 427 12.75 9.00 1.96
C VAL A 427 13.37 8.27 0.77
N GLU A 428 14.70 8.31 0.63
CA GLU A 428 15.41 7.58 -0.41
C GLU A 428 15.16 6.06 -0.29
N LYS A 429 15.33 5.47 0.89
CA LYS A 429 15.15 4.02 1.09
C LYS A 429 13.72 3.56 0.81
N ALA A 430 12.74 4.33 1.26
CA ALA A 430 11.33 3.99 1.12
C ALA A 430 10.85 4.12 -0.34
N SER A 431 11.34 5.13 -1.06
CA SER A 431 10.86 5.46 -2.40
C SER A 431 11.31 4.46 -3.44
N SER A 432 10.38 4.08 -4.31
CA SER A 432 10.66 3.33 -5.53
C SER A 432 11.03 4.24 -6.70
N TYR A 433 10.51 5.48 -6.66
CA TYR A 433 10.80 6.53 -7.64
C TYR A 433 11.13 7.82 -6.89
N VAL A 434 12.18 8.52 -7.34
CA VAL A 434 12.55 9.83 -6.80
C VAL A 434 12.71 10.79 -7.96
N PHE A 435 11.78 11.75 -8.03
CA PHE A 435 11.80 12.86 -8.98
C PHE A 435 12.32 14.11 -8.30
N THR A 436 13.13 14.88 -9.00
CA THR A 436 13.57 16.21 -8.54
C THR A 436 13.20 17.26 -9.57
N ILE A 437 12.84 18.45 -9.11
CA ILE A 437 12.44 19.58 -9.96
C ILE A 437 13.41 20.73 -9.75
N PHE A 438 14.06 21.17 -10.82
CA PHE A 438 14.74 22.45 -10.91
C PHE A 438 13.94 23.38 -11.82
N ALA A 439 13.27 24.38 -11.24
CA ALA A 439 12.40 25.28 -11.99
C ALA A 439 13.17 26.51 -12.47
N ASN A 440 13.07 26.81 -13.76
CA ASN A 440 13.51 28.05 -14.33
C ASN A 440 12.28 28.95 -14.58
N ARG A 441 12.18 30.01 -13.77
CA ARG A 441 11.04 30.95 -13.84
C ARG A 441 11.10 31.88 -15.04
N GLU A 442 12.29 32.14 -15.57
CA GLU A 442 12.47 33.04 -16.70
C GLU A 442 11.97 32.40 -18.00
N SER A 443 12.25 31.11 -18.18
CA SER A 443 11.79 30.33 -19.35
C SER A 443 10.43 29.64 -19.14
N ASN A 444 9.84 29.71 -17.93
CA ASN A 444 8.64 28.97 -17.57
C ASN A 444 8.76 27.46 -17.85
N THR A 445 9.93 26.90 -17.51
CA THR A 445 10.20 25.46 -17.67
C THR A 445 10.64 24.85 -16.34
N ALA A 446 10.34 23.59 -16.18
CA ALA A 446 10.86 22.76 -15.11
C ALA A 446 11.75 21.66 -15.70
N PHE A 447 12.95 21.55 -15.18
CA PHE A 447 13.83 20.43 -15.46
C PHE A 447 13.62 19.36 -14.40
N ILE A 448 13.24 18.14 -14.82
CA ILE A 448 12.91 17.05 -13.95
C ILE A 448 13.89 15.91 -14.17
N GLN A 449 14.52 15.45 -13.09
CA GLN A 449 15.33 14.25 -13.09
C GLN A 449 14.58 13.11 -12.39
N LEU A 450 14.74 11.88 -12.87
CA LEU A 450 14.34 10.68 -12.17
C LEU A 450 15.60 10.03 -11.60
N LEU A 451 15.96 10.41 -10.36
CA LEU A 451 17.19 9.97 -9.71
C LEU A 451 17.15 8.52 -9.24
N LYS A 452 15.94 7.98 -9.03
CA LYS A 452 15.74 6.60 -8.64
C LYS A 452 14.53 6.02 -9.34
N ASN A 453 14.71 4.84 -9.93
CA ASN A 453 13.66 4.04 -10.54
C ASN A 453 13.92 2.55 -10.23
N ARG A 454 13.18 1.97 -9.27
CA ARG A 454 13.35 0.55 -8.93
C ARG A 454 12.84 -0.40 -10.01
N ASN A 455 11.99 0.09 -10.91
CA ASN A 455 11.34 -0.73 -11.94
C ASN A 455 11.92 -0.51 -13.34
N GLY A 456 13.00 0.27 -13.45
CA GLY A 456 13.64 0.60 -14.71
C GLY A 456 14.91 1.42 -14.52
N ALA A 457 15.43 1.98 -15.61
CA ALA A 457 16.57 2.87 -15.56
C ALA A 457 16.20 4.24 -14.96
N PRO A 458 17.07 4.86 -14.15
CA PRO A 458 16.92 6.26 -13.80
C PRO A 458 17.04 7.15 -15.05
N LEU A 459 16.54 8.37 -14.99
CA LEU A 459 16.66 9.39 -16.02
C LEU A 459 17.37 10.61 -15.44
N GLU A 460 18.67 10.45 -15.18
CA GLU A 460 19.50 11.46 -14.53
C GLU A 460 19.75 12.67 -15.43
N ASP A 461 19.78 12.46 -16.76
CA ASP A 461 19.87 13.54 -17.75
C ASP A 461 18.62 14.41 -17.78
N GLY A 462 17.54 13.92 -17.22
CA GLY A 462 16.31 14.67 -16.99
C GLY A 462 15.56 15.04 -18.26
N VAL A 463 14.42 15.67 -18.03
CA VAL A 463 13.54 16.20 -19.10
C VAL A 463 13.08 17.60 -18.75
N CYS A 464 12.90 18.43 -19.77
CA CYS A 464 12.29 19.74 -19.60
C CYS A 464 10.80 19.66 -19.91
N THR A 465 9.99 20.23 -19.02
CA THR A 465 8.54 20.32 -19.25
C THR A 465 8.07 21.75 -19.01
N PRO A 466 7.04 22.22 -19.75
CA PRO A 466 6.49 23.54 -19.54
C PRO A 466 5.78 23.65 -18.18
N ILE A 467 5.86 24.83 -17.58
CA ILE A 467 5.06 25.24 -16.45
C ILE A 467 4.31 26.53 -16.80
N GLU A 468 3.09 26.65 -16.33
CA GLU A 468 2.29 27.87 -16.44
C GLU A 468 1.89 28.29 -15.02
N PRO A 469 2.77 29.04 -14.30
CA PRO A 469 2.55 29.41 -12.89
C PRO A 469 1.25 30.17 -12.67
N GLU A 470 0.89 31.00 -13.63
CA GLU A 470 -0.33 31.81 -13.62
C GLU A 470 -1.60 30.95 -13.49
N TYR A 471 -1.58 29.76 -14.10
CA TYR A 471 -2.72 28.82 -14.10
C TYR A 471 -2.48 27.61 -13.18
N SER A 472 -1.45 27.63 -12.35
CA SER A 472 -1.05 26.46 -11.56
C SER A 472 -0.92 25.18 -12.41
N ARG A 473 -0.47 25.31 -13.66
CA ARG A 473 -0.28 24.19 -14.61
C ARG A 473 1.14 23.69 -14.61
N PHE A 474 1.27 22.38 -14.70
CA PHE A 474 2.55 21.68 -14.74
C PHE A 474 2.45 20.46 -15.66
N GLY A 475 3.47 20.25 -16.50
CA GLY A 475 3.56 19.12 -17.39
C GLY A 475 2.92 19.35 -18.75
N ASP A 476 2.87 18.28 -19.55
CA ASP A 476 2.44 18.34 -20.93
C ASP A 476 0.97 18.69 -21.08
N LEU A 477 0.68 19.49 -22.11
CA LEU A 477 -0.67 19.92 -22.46
C LEU A 477 -1.38 18.91 -23.38
N THR A 478 -0.70 17.86 -23.81
CA THR A 478 -1.25 16.80 -24.65
C THR A 478 -1.70 15.61 -23.82
N ILE A 479 -2.81 14.99 -24.22
CA ILE A 479 -3.25 13.73 -23.66
C ILE A 479 -2.55 12.62 -24.45
N VAL A 480 -1.63 11.92 -23.81
CA VAL A 480 -1.07 10.69 -24.36
C VAL A 480 -1.95 9.54 -23.91
N PRO A 481 -2.59 8.79 -24.81
CA PRO A 481 -3.39 7.62 -24.45
C PRO A 481 -2.54 6.61 -23.66
N GLU A 482 -3.16 5.93 -22.69
CA GLU A 482 -2.45 4.94 -21.86
C GLU A 482 -1.83 3.83 -22.73
N ASP A 483 -2.54 3.39 -23.78
CA ASP A 483 -2.07 2.39 -24.74
C ASP A 483 -0.79 2.83 -25.47
N ALA A 484 -0.60 4.12 -25.70
CA ALA A 484 0.58 4.64 -26.36
C ALA A 484 1.84 4.59 -25.48
N LEU A 485 1.69 4.54 -24.14
CA LEU A 485 2.81 4.38 -23.22
C LEU A 485 3.44 2.98 -23.31
N TYR A 486 2.70 2.02 -23.82
CA TYR A 486 3.12 0.61 -23.95
C TYR A 486 3.40 0.19 -25.40
N ALA A 487 3.15 1.06 -26.38
CA ALA A 487 3.26 0.74 -27.80
C ALA A 487 4.68 0.40 -28.28
N ASP A 488 5.71 0.81 -27.54
CA ASP A 488 7.12 0.56 -27.87
C ASP A 488 7.69 -0.74 -27.26
N LEU A 489 6.88 -1.57 -26.62
CA LEU A 489 7.33 -2.83 -25.99
C LEU A 489 7.81 -3.90 -27.00
N GLY A 490 7.65 -3.67 -28.29
CA GLY A 490 8.14 -4.57 -29.35
C GLY A 490 9.38 -4.08 -30.10
N LYS A 491 9.85 -2.86 -29.81
CA LYS A 491 11.03 -2.30 -30.46
C LYS A 491 12.22 -2.44 -29.51
N THR A 492 13.13 -3.35 -29.84
CA THR A 492 14.40 -3.54 -29.16
C THR A 492 15.18 -2.21 -29.19
N THR A 493 15.20 -1.51 -28.07
CA THR A 493 16.15 -0.41 -27.89
C THR A 493 17.51 -1.03 -27.73
N THR A 494 18.36 -0.91 -28.72
CA THR A 494 19.77 -1.27 -28.63
C THR A 494 20.38 -0.39 -27.53
N ILE A 495 20.57 -0.95 -26.35
CA ILE A 495 21.34 -0.29 -25.29
C ILE A 495 22.77 -0.23 -25.81
N GLN A 496 23.24 0.96 -26.18
CA GLN A 496 24.67 1.19 -26.34
C GLN A 496 25.29 1.07 -24.94
N ALA A 497 25.79 -0.12 -24.62
CA ALA A 497 26.71 -0.30 -23.53
C ALA A 497 27.96 0.51 -23.84
N ASN A 498 28.21 1.59 -23.08
CA ASN A 498 29.49 2.23 -23.02
C ASN A 498 30.47 1.21 -22.47
N THR A 499 31.20 0.60 -23.35
CA THR A 499 32.30 -0.36 -23.12
C THR A 499 33.43 0.33 -22.38
N PHE A 500 33.68 -0.07 -21.14
CA PHE A 500 35.04 -0.16 -20.64
C PHE A 500 35.73 -1.30 -21.45
N GLY A 501 36.88 -0.96 -22.02
CA GLY A 501 37.54 -1.74 -23.04
C GLY A 501 37.75 -3.22 -22.67
N ASP A 502 37.53 -4.06 -23.60
CA ASP A 502 38.41 -5.00 -24.23
C ASP A 502 37.60 -5.98 -25.10
N ASN A 503 38.15 -6.23 -26.28
CA ASN A 503 37.63 -7.07 -27.35
C ASN A 503 37.17 -8.45 -26.89
N ILE A 504 35.86 -8.76 -27.07
CA ILE A 504 35.41 -10.11 -27.39
C ILE A 504 34.32 -9.98 -28.46
N GLU A 505 34.68 -10.26 -29.71
CA GLU A 505 33.73 -10.61 -30.75
C GLU A 505 33.11 -11.97 -30.41
N SER A 506 31.78 -12.00 -30.19
CA SER A 506 30.99 -13.20 -30.40
C SER A 506 29.57 -12.79 -30.76
N ASP A 507 29.18 -13.10 -31.99
CA ASP A 507 27.83 -13.09 -32.50
C ASP A 507 26.91 -13.88 -31.60
N LEU A 508 26.05 -13.21 -30.84
CA LEU A 508 24.86 -13.79 -30.21
C LEU A 508 23.62 -13.16 -30.87
N ASP A 509 23.09 -13.89 -31.84
CA ASP A 509 21.81 -13.65 -32.46
C ASP A 509 20.69 -13.81 -31.38
N THR A 510 20.24 -12.70 -30.81
CA THR A 510 19.19 -12.67 -29.78
C THR A 510 17.77 -12.81 -30.36
N GLY A 511 17.65 -13.02 -31.68
CA GLY A 511 16.36 -13.22 -32.36
C GLY A 511 15.62 -14.52 -32.01
N ASN A 512 16.31 -15.49 -31.38
CA ASN A 512 15.76 -16.83 -31.15
C ASN A 512 15.39 -17.13 -29.68
N LEU A 513 15.62 -16.24 -28.73
CA LEU A 513 15.29 -16.55 -27.31
C LEU A 513 13.82 -16.33 -26.95
N LEU A 514 13.09 -15.54 -27.71
CA LEU A 514 11.66 -15.28 -27.46
C LEU A 514 10.72 -16.28 -28.16
N SER A 515 11.21 -17.01 -29.15
CA SER A 515 10.42 -18.04 -29.83
C SER A 515 10.36 -19.38 -29.06
N TYR A 516 11.23 -19.59 -28.07
CA TYR A 516 11.27 -20.82 -27.27
C TYR A 516 10.29 -20.83 -26.08
N VAL A 517 9.65 -19.73 -25.78
CA VAL A 517 8.73 -19.62 -24.61
C VAL A 517 7.25 -19.85 -25.01
N LEU A 518 6.96 -19.99 -26.30
CA LEU A 518 5.57 -20.06 -26.80
C LEU A 518 5.25 -21.31 -27.66
N THR A 519 6.01 -22.38 -27.60
CA THR A 519 5.57 -23.65 -28.20
C THR A 519 5.39 -24.69 -27.11
N ASP A 520 4.13 -25.08 -26.90
CA ASP A 520 3.71 -26.29 -26.20
C ASP A 520 4.28 -27.52 -26.94
N ASP A 521 5.42 -28.02 -26.50
CA ASP A 521 5.84 -29.41 -26.70
C ASP A 521 7.23 -29.60 -26.05
N MET A 522 7.27 -29.94 -24.78
CA MET A 522 8.40 -30.64 -24.18
C MET A 522 7.92 -31.93 -23.54
N THR A 523 7.98 -32.98 -24.33
CA THR A 523 8.03 -34.35 -23.80
C THR A 523 9.43 -34.59 -23.21
N PHE A 524 9.49 -34.75 -21.89
CA PHE A 524 10.69 -35.24 -21.22
C PHE A 524 10.86 -36.75 -21.57
N THR A 525 11.92 -37.07 -22.28
CA THR A 525 12.43 -38.46 -22.31
C THR A 525 13.61 -38.53 -21.35
N ASP A 526 13.47 -39.33 -20.30
CA ASP A 526 14.56 -39.82 -19.46
C ASP A 526 15.67 -40.46 -20.30
N THR A 527 16.90 -40.05 -20.14
CA THR A 527 18.07 -40.95 -20.23
C THR A 527 19.29 -40.33 -19.55
N HIS A 528 19.71 -40.95 -18.45
CA HIS A 528 21.05 -41.25 -17.96
C HIS A 528 22.21 -40.20 -18.08
N LEU A 529 22.63 -39.64 -16.99
CA LEU A 529 23.86 -39.96 -16.21
C LEU A 529 24.02 -38.97 -15.07
#